data_82e06897dcbfa6f9cb028e96c0ade8ed
#
_entry.id   82e06897dcbfa6f9cb028e96c0ade8ed
#
_cell.length_a   1.000
_cell.length_b   1.000
_cell.length_c   1.000
_cell.angle_alpha   90.00
_cell.angle_beta   90.00
_cell.angle_gamma   90.00
#
_symmetry.space_group_name_H-M   'P 1'
#
loop_
_entity.id
_entity.type
_entity.pdbx_description
1 polymer ?
#
loop_
_entity_poly.entity_id
_entity_poly.type
_entity_poly.pdbx_seq_one_letter_code
_entity_poly.pdbx_strand_id
1 'polypeptide(L)'
;MNERKTFDEWVAIYNKKTGKEFKRNEALKLFFFPEKGFCEIGVTDKLVVAYQLCGDGWFWRRVLEILAASLGKTHCGTICIRHIKPYIRFWGYKIEQTEMTDDGKHKIYHCKDADGKYLKCSPAWINEETGEVAYYMTWEV
;
A
#
# COMPACT_ATOMS: atom_id res chain seq x y z
N MET A 1 -14.52 -18.71 1.47
CA MET A 1 -14.83 -18.03 2.75
C MET A 1 -13.54 -17.85 3.54
N ASN A 2 -13.25 -16.64 3.98
CA ASN A 2 -12.05 -16.38 4.78
C ASN A 2 -12.26 -16.86 6.22
N GLU A 3 -11.25 -17.52 6.75
CA GLU A 3 -11.27 -17.90 8.16
C GLU A 3 -11.14 -16.65 9.04
N ARG A 4 -11.89 -16.66 10.13
CA ARG A 4 -11.75 -15.65 11.16
C ARG A 4 -10.49 -15.93 11.97
N LYS A 5 -9.64 -14.93 12.08
CA LYS A 5 -8.41 -15.02 12.86
C LYS A 5 -8.40 -13.94 13.93
N THR A 6 -7.73 -14.21 15.03
CA THR A 6 -7.51 -13.20 16.06
C THR A 6 -6.51 -12.17 15.55
N PHE A 7 -6.45 -11.02 16.20
CA PHE A 7 -5.44 -10.00 15.88
C PHE A 7 -4.02 -10.57 15.98
N ASP A 8 -3.74 -11.34 17.03
CA ASP A 8 -2.42 -11.94 17.23
C ASP A 8 -2.05 -12.94 16.12
N GLU A 9 -3.02 -13.69 15.63
CA GLU A 9 -2.81 -14.59 14.50
C GLU A 9 -2.46 -13.81 13.22
N TRP A 10 -3.15 -12.71 12.96
CA TRP A 10 -2.82 -11.85 11.83
C TRP A 10 -1.45 -11.17 11.98
N VAL A 11 -1.09 -10.76 13.18
CA VAL A 11 0.24 -10.20 13.47
C VAL A 11 1.33 -11.23 13.19
N ALA A 12 1.13 -12.50 13.57
CA ALA A 12 2.09 -13.56 13.26
C ALA A 12 2.27 -13.74 11.75
N ILE A 13 1.19 -13.67 10.97
CA ILE A 13 1.26 -13.72 9.50
C ILE A 13 2.04 -12.53 8.95
N TYR A 14 1.77 -11.33 9.46
CA TYR A 14 2.48 -10.11 9.05
C TYR A 14 3.98 -10.22 9.31
N ASN A 15 4.36 -10.65 10.51
CA ASN A 15 5.76 -10.79 10.90
C ASN A 15 6.50 -11.77 9.99
N LYS A 16 5.85 -12.86 9.64
CA LYS A 16 6.43 -13.87 8.74
C LYS A 16 6.59 -13.33 7.31
N LYS A 17 5.59 -12.63 6.80
CA LYS A 17 5.61 -12.10 5.43
C LYS A 17 6.61 -10.96 5.24
N THR A 18 6.72 -10.09 6.22
CA THR A 18 7.58 -8.91 6.12
C THR A 18 9.00 -9.14 6.65
N GLY A 19 9.20 -10.19 7.45
CA GLY A 19 10.45 -10.43 8.15
C GLY A 19 10.71 -9.43 9.28
N LYS A 20 9.71 -8.64 9.64
CA LYS A 20 9.82 -7.63 10.70
C LYS A 20 8.70 -7.85 11.71
N GLU A 21 8.97 -7.49 12.96
CA GLU A 21 7.97 -7.53 14.00
C GLU A 21 7.01 -6.35 13.88
N PHE A 22 5.72 -6.62 13.94
CA PHE A 22 4.70 -5.58 13.98
C PHE A 22 4.87 -4.75 15.25
N LYS A 23 4.93 -3.41 15.07
CA LYS A 23 4.98 -2.46 16.18
C LYS A 23 3.88 -1.42 15.97
N ARG A 24 2.98 -1.34 16.93
CA ARG A 24 1.88 -0.39 16.89
C ARG A 24 2.40 1.06 16.92
N ASN A 25 1.96 1.85 15.95
CA ASN A 25 2.22 3.29 15.93
C ASN A 25 0.94 4.00 16.42
N GLU A 26 0.98 4.54 17.63
CA GLU A 26 -0.18 5.15 18.25
C GLU A 26 -0.62 6.47 17.62
N ALA A 27 0.23 7.08 16.80
CA ALA A 27 -0.14 8.26 16.01
C ALA A 27 -1.11 7.92 14.87
N LEU A 28 -1.26 6.63 14.56
CA LEU A 28 -2.13 6.13 13.50
C LEU A 28 -3.35 5.42 14.08
N LYS A 29 -4.39 5.32 13.28
CA LYS A 29 -5.58 4.53 13.63
C LYS A 29 -5.39 3.09 13.20
N LEU A 30 -5.67 2.14 14.09
CA LEU A 30 -5.63 0.71 13.77
C LEU A 30 -7.04 0.22 13.49
N PHE A 31 -7.22 -0.38 12.31
CA PHE A 31 -8.45 -1.05 11.91
C PHE A 31 -8.19 -2.55 11.87
N PHE A 32 -9.11 -3.32 12.44
CA PHE A 32 -9.00 -4.77 12.48
C PHE A 32 -10.36 -5.42 12.19
N PHE A 33 -10.34 -6.37 11.26
CA PHE A 33 -11.49 -7.24 10.97
C PHE A 33 -11.00 -8.69 10.96
N PRO A 34 -11.61 -9.58 11.76
CA PRO A 34 -11.12 -10.97 11.88
C PRO A 34 -10.99 -11.72 10.56
N GLU A 35 -11.80 -11.40 9.56
CA GLU A 35 -11.79 -12.06 8.25
C GLU A 35 -10.95 -11.34 7.22
N LYS A 36 -10.49 -10.13 7.50
CA LYS A 36 -9.83 -9.26 6.53
C LYS A 36 -8.42 -8.83 6.91
N GLY A 37 -8.05 -9.01 8.18
CA GLY A 37 -6.74 -8.61 8.67
C GLY A 37 -6.76 -7.27 9.38
N PHE A 38 -5.65 -6.54 9.29
CA PHE A 38 -5.52 -5.25 9.96
C PHE A 38 -4.81 -4.23 9.07
N CYS A 39 -5.00 -2.96 9.40
CA CYS A 39 -4.35 -1.87 8.69
C CYS A 39 -4.22 -0.67 9.61
N GLU A 40 -3.01 -0.13 9.72
CA GLU A 40 -2.79 1.16 10.36
C GLU A 40 -2.97 2.26 9.31
N ILE A 41 -3.82 3.23 9.61
CA ILE A 41 -4.19 4.28 8.66
C ILE A 41 -3.87 5.65 9.25
N GLY A 42 -3.19 6.48 8.46
CA GLY A 42 -2.95 7.88 8.76
C GLY A 42 -3.56 8.77 7.70
N VAL A 43 -3.86 10.01 8.10
CA VAL A 43 -4.43 11.01 7.21
C VAL A 43 -3.49 12.19 7.15
N THR A 44 -3.12 12.58 5.93
CA THR A 44 -2.34 13.79 5.68
C THR A 44 -3.23 14.83 4.99
N ASP A 45 -2.64 15.93 4.54
CA ASP A 45 -3.40 17.00 3.91
C ASP A 45 -4.26 16.53 2.72
N LYS A 46 -3.67 15.71 1.83
CA LYS A 46 -4.34 15.24 0.60
C LYS A 46 -4.56 13.73 0.55
N LEU A 47 -4.01 12.97 1.49
CA LEU A 47 -3.90 11.52 1.40
C LEU A 47 -4.50 10.82 2.60
N VAL A 48 -5.08 9.65 2.33
CA VAL A 48 -5.31 8.61 3.34
C VAL A 48 -4.31 7.50 3.05
N VAL A 49 -3.47 7.17 4.02
CA VAL A 49 -2.30 6.29 3.81
C VAL A 49 -2.37 5.07 4.71
N ALA A 50 -2.17 3.89 4.12
CA ALA A 50 -1.98 2.65 4.86
C ALA A 50 -0.50 2.44 5.13
N TYR A 51 -0.15 2.15 6.38
CA TYR A 51 1.23 1.91 6.80
C TYR A 51 1.49 0.43 6.99
N GLN A 52 1.19 -0.15 8.15
CA GLN A 52 1.32 -1.57 8.36
C GLN A 52 -0.01 -2.24 8.02
N LEU A 53 0.00 -3.10 7.00
CA LEU A 53 -1.20 -3.72 6.45
C LEU A 53 -0.98 -5.21 6.27
N CYS A 54 -1.95 -6.01 6.70
CA CYS A 54 -1.95 -7.45 6.49
C CYS A 54 -3.36 -7.92 6.18
N GLY A 55 -3.49 -8.83 5.22
CA GLY A 55 -4.75 -9.49 4.92
C GLY A 55 -5.25 -9.22 3.50
N ASP A 56 -6.54 -8.96 3.39
CA ASP A 56 -7.21 -8.78 2.10
C ASP A 56 -6.93 -7.39 1.53
N GLY A 57 -6.00 -7.32 0.58
CA GLY A 57 -5.56 -6.05 -0.02
C GLY A 57 -6.68 -5.28 -0.73
N TRP A 58 -7.59 -5.98 -1.43
CA TRP A 58 -8.73 -5.34 -2.09
C TRP A 58 -9.70 -4.72 -1.10
N PHE A 59 -9.95 -5.42 0.02
CA PHE A 59 -10.80 -4.89 1.08
C PHE A 59 -10.19 -3.61 1.68
N TRP A 60 -8.91 -3.65 2.03
CA TRP A 60 -8.24 -2.50 2.63
C TRP A 60 -8.11 -1.32 1.67
N ARG A 61 -7.87 -1.59 0.39
CA ARG A 61 -7.90 -0.54 -0.64
C ARG A 61 -9.25 0.17 -0.66
N ARG A 62 -10.34 -0.60 -0.61
CA ARG A 62 -11.69 -0.05 -0.58
C ARG A 62 -11.92 0.81 0.66
N VAL A 63 -11.46 0.34 1.81
CA VAL A 63 -11.56 1.11 3.07
C VAL A 63 -10.84 2.44 2.93
N LEU A 64 -9.62 2.45 2.40
CA LEU A 64 -8.87 3.69 2.16
C LEU A 64 -9.62 4.64 1.24
N GLU A 65 -10.17 4.15 0.15
CA GLU A 65 -10.90 4.97 -0.82
C GLU A 65 -12.17 5.57 -0.23
N ILE A 66 -12.92 4.79 0.55
CA ILE A 66 -14.12 5.27 1.23
C ILE A 66 -13.73 6.36 2.26
N LEU A 67 -12.68 6.14 3.04
CA LEU A 67 -12.21 7.13 3.99
C LEU A 67 -11.77 8.42 3.30
N ALA A 68 -11.03 8.30 2.21
CA ALA A 68 -10.58 9.47 1.44
C ALA A 68 -11.77 10.28 0.94
N ALA A 69 -12.76 9.63 0.33
CA ALA A 69 -13.97 10.29 -0.14
C ALA A 69 -14.71 10.98 1.01
N SER A 70 -14.85 10.28 2.14
CA SER A 70 -15.56 10.82 3.33
C SER A 70 -14.86 12.02 3.96
N LEU A 71 -13.54 12.06 3.88
CA LEU A 71 -12.73 13.12 4.47
C LEU A 71 -12.35 14.23 3.48
N GLY A 72 -12.85 14.14 2.23
CA GLY A 72 -12.54 15.11 1.19
C GLY A 72 -11.10 15.06 0.71
N LYS A 73 -10.45 13.91 0.82
CA LYS A 73 -9.09 13.71 0.33
C LYS A 73 -9.12 13.23 -1.12
N THR A 74 -8.09 13.57 -1.88
CA THR A 74 -8.05 13.29 -3.32
C THR A 74 -7.29 12.01 -3.67
N HIS A 75 -6.47 11.52 -2.75
CA HIS A 75 -5.56 10.40 -3.01
C HIS A 75 -5.49 9.44 -1.85
N CYS A 76 -5.12 8.21 -2.15
CA CYS A 76 -4.71 7.21 -1.18
C CYS A 76 -3.24 6.84 -1.41
N GLY A 77 -2.60 6.29 -0.39
CA GLY A 77 -1.22 5.85 -0.51
C GLY A 77 -0.94 4.60 0.32
N THR A 78 0.06 3.85 -0.10
CA THR A 78 0.57 2.70 0.65
C THR A 78 1.98 2.37 0.18
N ILE A 79 2.64 1.45 0.89
CA ILE A 79 3.96 0.94 0.51
C ILE A 79 3.79 -0.48 -0.03
N CYS A 80 4.35 -0.73 -1.22
CA CYS A 80 4.40 -2.05 -1.82
C CYS A 80 5.80 -2.64 -1.65
N ILE A 81 5.89 -3.78 -0.96
CA ILE A 81 7.15 -4.51 -0.76
C ILE A 81 7.28 -5.70 -1.73
N ARG A 82 6.31 -5.87 -2.62
CA ARG A 82 6.31 -6.92 -3.65
C ARG A 82 6.89 -6.38 -4.95
N HIS A 83 7.09 -7.25 -5.93
CA HIS A 83 7.47 -6.83 -7.27
C HIS A 83 6.42 -5.88 -7.83
N ILE A 84 6.84 -4.66 -8.15
CA ILE A 84 5.91 -3.57 -8.44
C ILE A 84 5.13 -3.77 -9.75
N LYS A 85 5.75 -4.23 -10.81
CA LYS A 85 5.08 -4.35 -12.10
C LYS A 85 3.90 -5.33 -12.11
N PRO A 86 4.04 -6.56 -11.59
CA PRO A 86 2.88 -7.44 -11.46
C PRO A 86 1.80 -6.88 -10.56
N TYR A 87 2.20 -6.17 -9.50
CA TYR A 87 1.26 -5.58 -8.55
C TYR A 87 0.47 -4.45 -9.20
N ILE A 88 1.09 -3.59 -10.01
CA ILE A 88 0.42 -2.55 -10.79
C ILE A 88 -0.67 -3.17 -11.66
N ARG A 89 -0.36 -4.25 -12.38
CA ARG A 89 -1.31 -4.95 -13.23
C ARG A 89 -2.45 -5.59 -12.44
N PHE A 90 -2.10 -6.21 -11.31
CA PHE A 90 -3.09 -6.82 -10.42
C PHE A 90 -4.13 -5.80 -9.94
N TRP A 91 -3.69 -4.55 -9.69
CA TRP A 91 -4.57 -3.48 -9.25
C TRP A 91 -5.35 -2.80 -10.39
N GLY A 92 -5.16 -3.25 -11.64
CA GLY A 92 -5.91 -2.76 -12.79
C GLY A 92 -5.32 -1.53 -13.45
N TYR A 93 -4.06 -1.23 -13.20
CA TYR A 93 -3.37 -0.10 -13.82
C TYR A 93 -2.44 -0.54 -14.93
N LYS A 94 -2.18 0.38 -15.88
CA LYS A 94 -1.17 0.22 -16.92
C LYS A 94 -0.12 1.29 -16.77
N ILE A 95 1.14 0.91 -16.96
CA ILE A 95 2.26 1.86 -16.96
C ILE A 95 2.19 2.66 -18.25
N GLU A 96 2.02 3.98 -18.15
CA GLU A 96 1.99 4.88 -19.29
C GLU A 96 3.33 5.56 -19.52
N GLN A 97 4.04 5.88 -18.46
CA GLN A 97 5.31 6.57 -18.52
C GLN A 97 6.23 6.07 -17.44
N THR A 98 7.50 5.93 -17.78
CA THR A 98 8.56 5.58 -16.85
C THR A 98 9.60 6.68 -16.86
N GLU A 99 9.97 7.18 -15.67
CA GLU A 99 11.07 8.12 -15.55
C GLU A 99 12.11 7.56 -14.59
N MET A 100 13.33 8.06 -14.67
CA MET A 100 14.40 7.66 -13.77
C MET A 100 14.45 8.59 -12.56
N THR A 101 14.86 8.05 -11.41
CA THR A 101 15.18 8.88 -10.24
C THR A 101 16.39 9.78 -10.58
N ASP A 102 16.58 10.83 -9.80
CA ASP A 102 17.66 11.82 -10.03
C ASP A 102 19.04 11.17 -10.06
N ASP A 103 19.26 10.10 -9.28
CA ASP A 103 20.53 9.37 -9.27
C ASP A 103 20.67 8.38 -10.45
N GLY A 104 19.64 8.23 -11.29
CA GLY A 104 19.63 7.35 -12.44
C GLY A 104 19.62 5.86 -12.14
N LYS A 105 19.37 5.46 -10.88
CA LYS A 105 19.47 4.06 -10.46
C LYS A 105 18.14 3.32 -10.44
N HIS A 106 17.03 4.03 -10.27
CA HIS A 106 15.72 3.41 -10.10
C HIS A 106 14.68 4.08 -10.95
N LYS A 107 13.57 3.38 -11.18
CA LYS A 107 12.48 3.86 -12.04
C LYS A 107 11.30 4.34 -11.21
N ILE A 108 10.64 5.39 -11.70
CA ILE A 108 9.36 5.88 -11.20
C ILE A 108 8.32 5.55 -12.25
N TYR A 109 7.22 4.93 -11.85
CA TYR A 109 6.17 4.52 -12.78
C TYR A 109 4.97 5.43 -12.65
N HIS A 110 4.51 5.96 -13.78
CA HIS A 110 3.27 6.73 -13.90
C HIS A 110 2.26 5.87 -14.63
N CYS A 111 1.14 5.59 -13.99
CA CYS A 111 0.17 4.62 -14.47
C CYS A 111 -1.22 5.21 -14.53
N LYS A 112 -2.09 4.57 -15.32
CA LYS A 112 -3.52 4.90 -15.42
C LYS A 112 -4.35 3.63 -15.37
N ASP A 113 -5.54 3.74 -14.79
CA ASP A 113 -6.55 2.68 -14.88
C ASP A 113 -7.49 2.91 -16.06
N ALA A 114 -8.49 2.03 -16.22
CA ALA A 114 -9.46 2.12 -17.31
C ALA A 114 -10.33 3.39 -17.26
N ASP A 115 -10.51 3.96 -16.08
CA ASP A 115 -11.27 5.19 -15.86
C ASP A 115 -10.43 6.46 -15.99
N GLY A 116 -9.15 6.32 -16.32
CA GLY A 116 -8.24 7.45 -16.49
C GLY A 116 -7.67 7.98 -15.19
N LYS A 117 -7.83 7.28 -14.08
CA LYS A 117 -7.28 7.68 -12.79
C LYS A 117 -5.81 7.30 -12.69
N TYR A 118 -5.03 8.18 -12.07
CA TYR A 118 -3.57 8.04 -12.01
C TYR A 118 -3.13 7.24 -10.78
N LEU A 119 -2.03 6.51 -10.99
CA LEU A 119 -1.24 5.87 -9.94
C LEU A 119 0.21 6.23 -10.18
N LYS A 120 0.89 6.66 -9.13
CA LYS A 120 2.34 6.90 -9.17
C LYS A 120 3.04 5.95 -8.22
N CYS A 121 4.10 5.30 -8.70
CA CYS A 121 4.93 4.40 -7.90
C CYS A 121 6.34 4.92 -7.88
N SER A 122 6.81 5.35 -6.70
CA SER A 122 8.16 5.90 -6.49
C SER A 122 8.94 5.02 -5.54
N PRO A 123 10.26 4.85 -5.74
CA PRO A 123 11.07 4.10 -4.77
C PRO A 123 10.99 4.73 -3.37
N ALA A 124 10.70 3.92 -2.38
CA ALA A 124 10.61 4.34 -0.98
C ALA A 124 11.90 4.00 -0.23
N TRP A 125 12.33 2.74 -0.32
CA TRP A 125 13.62 2.30 0.22
C TRP A 125 14.11 1.07 -0.53
N ILE A 126 15.38 0.73 -0.33
CA ILE A 126 16.02 -0.44 -0.93
C ILE A 126 16.44 -1.38 0.19
N ASN A 127 16.12 -2.67 0.05
CA ASN A 127 16.64 -3.70 0.91
C ASN A 127 18.08 -3.98 0.48
N GLU A 128 19.05 -3.58 1.29
CA GLU A 128 20.48 -3.69 0.96
C GLU A 128 20.95 -5.14 0.85
N GLU A 129 20.30 -6.08 1.54
CA GLU A 129 20.65 -7.49 1.50
C GLU A 129 20.19 -8.16 0.20
N THR A 130 18.99 -7.84 -0.28
CA THR A 130 18.39 -8.49 -1.46
C THR A 130 18.44 -7.64 -2.72
N GLY A 131 18.68 -6.34 -2.59
CA GLY A 131 18.58 -5.38 -3.69
C GLY A 131 17.14 -5.04 -4.10
N GLU A 132 16.15 -5.61 -3.43
CA GLU A 132 14.75 -5.33 -3.73
C GLU A 132 14.35 -3.93 -3.31
N VAL A 133 13.51 -3.30 -4.14
CA VAL A 133 13.04 -1.94 -3.93
C VAL A 133 11.59 -1.97 -3.45
N ALA A 134 11.32 -1.30 -2.33
CA ALA A 134 9.96 -1.02 -1.89
C ALA A 134 9.48 0.26 -2.55
N TYR A 135 8.24 0.26 -3.04
CA TYR A 135 7.66 1.40 -3.74
C TYR A 135 6.56 2.05 -2.93
N TYR A 136 6.59 3.37 -2.92
CA TYR A 136 5.48 4.18 -2.39
C TYR A 136 4.48 4.37 -3.52
N MET A 137 3.26 3.89 -3.30
CA MET A 137 2.18 3.98 -4.27
C MET A 137 1.18 5.05 -3.83
N THR A 138 0.87 5.99 -4.71
CA THR A 138 -0.20 6.96 -4.49
C THR A 138 -1.16 6.93 -5.67
N TRP A 139 -2.46 6.90 -5.39
CA TRP A 139 -3.45 6.84 -6.46
C TRP A 139 -4.61 7.78 -6.20
N GLU A 140 -5.22 8.25 -7.29
CA GLU A 140 -6.39 9.11 -7.25
C GLU A 140 -7.65 8.35 -6.84
N VAL A 141 -8.49 9.01 -6.09
CA VAL A 141 -9.77 8.45 -5.66
C VAL A 141 -10.92 9.01 -6.49
#